data_225431f0ec3560ff50e4810de810843a
#
_entry.id   225431f0ec3560ff50e4810de810843a
#
_cell.length_a   1.000
_cell.length_b   1.000
_cell.length_c   1.000
_cell.angle_alpha   90.00
_cell.angle_beta   90.00
_cell.angle_gamma   90.00
#
_symmetry.space_group_name_H-M   'P 1'
#
loop_
_entity.id
_entity.type
_entity.pdbx_description
1 polymer ?
#
loop_
_entity_poly.entity_id
_entity_poly.type
_entity_poly.pdbx_seq_one_letter_code
_entity_poly.pdbx_strand_id
1 'polypeptide(L)'
;MHIVSVKKGLSVDEATTQADGFAVFGFFINATEDGVLSGPWYTLTANLTNITGSVFDFEQNNTFSIDDLIGNVDRTRFYRYYGSLTTPNCSEAVVWTIFQEPIQVPKELTHLFSTKVELINTYRPTEDLNGRQVTASPATPLPPAHSWCYNYHCDHDPSQWFLLPESHCDGKSQSPININTRSVMPDNSLNSFTFTNFDNKQAIKYIANTGHSVECVLKDDLVEVSGGGLKHIYSTVQFHFHWGTEVQNSPGSEHTVDSNRYPMEMHIVSKRKNLTLDEALKTSDGLAVLGFFIETQPTSSPSDQTAWKKLTQYFSAIRNIRSQVEVKEDISINDLLGKVNRNSYYRYSGSLTTPLCKEAVVWTIFQETIKVDGNLMTMFPKYTGFHNVYRPIQPLNARTVYTTRSASCISAPVLLYPLLVCFCSYNEQ
;
A
#
# COMPACT_ATOMS: atom_id res chain seq x y z
N MET A 1 -9.97 -16.36 -16.56
CA MET A 1 -10.33 -17.40 -17.56
C MET A 1 -9.53 -17.16 -18.83
N HIS A 2 -8.92 -18.21 -19.40
CA HIS A 2 -8.24 -18.13 -20.70
C HIS A 2 -8.97 -18.98 -21.73
N ILE A 3 -9.19 -18.43 -22.92
CA ILE A 3 -9.70 -19.15 -24.08
C ILE A 3 -8.57 -19.21 -25.08
N VAL A 4 -8.08 -20.42 -25.34
CA VAL A 4 -6.90 -20.65 -26.19
C VAL A 4 -7.35 -21.14 -27.55
N SER A 5 -6.91 -20.49 -28.62
CA SER A 5 -7.21 -20.84 -30.02
C SER A 5 -5.91 -21.04 -30.80
N VAL A 6 -5.85 -22.10 -31.57
CA VAL A 6 -4.72 -22.39 -32.47
C VAL A 6 -4.99 -21.76 -33.84
N LYS A 7 -3.96 -21.22 -34.46
CA LYS A 7 -4.04 -20.68 -35.84
C LYS A 7 -4.52 -21.75 -36.81
N LYS A 8 -5.53 -21.41 -37.58
CA LYS A 8 -6.16 -22.36 -38.52
C LYS A 8 -5.13 -22.95 -39.48
N GLY A 9 -5.12 -24.26 -39.57
CA GLY A 9 -4.21 -25.00 -40.47
C GLY A 9 -2.88 -25.43 -39.82
N LEU A 10 -2.65 -25.11 -38.57
CA LEU A 10 -1.51 -25.60 -37.81
C LEU A 10 -1.92 -26.64 -36.76
N SER A 11 -1.06 -27.60 -36.51
CA SER A 11 -1.12 -28.43 -35.32
C SER A 11 -0.66 -27.59 -34.10
N VAL A 12 -0.93 -28.10 -32.89
CA VAL A 12 -0.48 -27.44 -31.65
C VAL A 12 1.05 -27.29 -31.64
N ASP A 13 1.79 -28.30 -32.03
CA ASP A 13 3.25 -28.30 -32.05
C ASP A 13 3.79 -27.29 -33.06
N GLU A 14 3.23 -27.21 -34.25
CA GLU A 14 3.60 -26.19 -35.26
C GLU A 14 3.31 -24.77 -34.75
N ALA A 15 2.18 -24.58 -34.09
CA ALA A 15 1.79 -23.28 -33.52
C ALA A 15 2.80 -22.76 -32.46
N THR A 16 3.44 -23.65 -31.69
CA THR A 16 4.44 -23.24 -30.67
C THR A 16 5.68 -22.61 -31.28
N THR A 17 5.94 -22.81 -32.56
CA THR A 17 7.11 -22.31 -33.28
C THR A 17 6.85 -21.03 -34.08
N GLN A 18 5.62 -20.53 -34.08
CA GLN A 18 5.22 -19.32 -34.82
C GLN A 18 4.81 -18.21 -33.85
N ALA A 19 5.29 -16.98 -34.03
CA ALA A 19 5.03 -15.84 -33.15
C ALA A 19 3.53 -15.49 -32.96
N ASP A 20 2.68 -15.93 -33.91
CA ASP A 20 1.22 -15.74 -33.88
C ASP A 20 0.47 -17.10 -33.97
N GLY A 21 1.10 -18.17 -33.53
CA GLY A 21 0.56 -19.52 -33.58
C GLY A 21 -0.68 -19.72 -32.70
N PHE A 22 -0.80 -18.95 -31.64
CA PHE A 22 -1.94 -18.95 -30.73
C PHE A 22 -2.57 -17.57 -30.62
N ALA A 23 -3.89 -17.54 -30.50
CA ALA A 23 -4.61 -16.38 -29.96
C ALA A 23 -5.21 -16.79 -28.61
N VAL A 24 -4.90 -16.04 -27.58
CA VAL A 24 -5.45 -16.28 -26.24
C VAL A 24 -6.26 -15.07 -25.77
N PHE A 25 -7.51 -15.35 -25.42
CA PHE A 25 -8.39 -14.36 -24.81
C PHE A 25 -8.39 -14.53 -23.30
N GLY A 26 -8.01 -13.48 -22.58
CA GLY A 26 -8.00 -13.43 -21.13
C GLY A 26 -9.16 -12.59 -20.58
N PHE A 27 -9.91 -13.17 -19.66
CA PHE A 27 -10.99 -12.50 -18.94
C PHE A 27 -10.70 -12.54 -17.46
N PHE A 28 -10.74 -11.40 -16.81
CA PHE A 28 -10.78 -11.32 -15.35
C PHE A 28 -12.11 -11.83 -14.84
N ILE A 29 -12.12 -12.43 -13.66
CA ILE A 29 -13.34 -12.87 -12.98
C ILE A 29 -13.41 -12.12 -11.67
N ASN A 30 -14.50 -11.39 -11.46
CA ASN A 30 -14.79 -10.70 -10.22
C ASN A 30 -15.80 -11.51 -9.40
N ALA A 31 -15.44 -11.86 -8.18
CA ALA A 31 -16.32 -12.57 -7.26
C ALA A 31 -17.33 -11.60 -6.64
N THR A 32 -18.63 -11.85 -6.83
CA THR A 32 -19.72 -11.04 -6.30
C THR A 32 -20.28 -11.66 -5.03
N GLU A 33 -20.58 -10.85 -4.01
CA GLU A 33 -21.19 -11.32 -2.75
C GLU A 33 -22.64 -11.76 -2.94
N ASP A 34 -23.37 -11.13 -3.86
CA ASP A 34 -24.76 -11.44 -4.21
C ASP A 34 -24.82 -12.03 -5.60
N GLY A 35 -25.32 -13.24 -5.73
CA GLY A 35 -25.51 -13.88 -7.02
C GLY A 35 -26.42 -15.09 -6.93
N VAL A 36 -27.23 -15.30 -7.99
CA VAL A 36 -28.07 -16.48 -8.06
C VAL A 36 -27.19 -17.69 -8.41
N LEU A 37 -27.24 -18.74 -7.58
CA LEU A 37 -26.51 -19.99 -7.79
C LEU A 37 -27.19 -20.83 -8.89
N SER A 38 -27.19 -20.30 -10.12
CA SER A 38 -27.77 -20.93 -11.30
C SER A 38 -27.03 -20.49 -12.57
N GLY A 39 -27.40 -21.07 -13.70
CA GLY A 39 -26.85 -20.68 -15.00
C GLY A 39 -25.51 -21.34 -15.35
N PRO A 40 -24.81 -20.81 -16.37
CA PRO A 40 -23.64 -21.45 -16.98
C PRO A 40 -22.51 -21.73 -16.01
N TRP A 41 -22.19 -20.78 -15.15
CA TRP A 41 -21.13 -20.93 -14.13
C TRP A 41 -21.49 -21.97 -13.06
N TYR A 42 -22.76 -22.03 -12.64
CA TYR A 42 -23.22 -23.07 -11.73
C TYR A 42 -23.09 -24.46 -12.38
N THR A 43 -23.52 -24.61 -13.65
CA THR A 43 -23.41 -25.88 -14.39
C THR A 43 -21.95 -26.29 -14.55
N LEU A 44 -21.06 -25.36 -14.91
CA LEU A 44 -19.62 -25.61 -15.01
C LEU A 44 -19.06 -26.10 -13.67
N THR A 45 -19.31 -25.38 -12.57
CA THR A 45 -18.72 -25.67 -11.27
C THR A 45 -19.31 -26.90 -10.59
N ALA A 46 -20.56 -27.26 -10.87
CA ALA A 46 -21.17 -28.50 -10.39
C ALA A 46 -20.42 -29.76 -10.84
N ASN A 47 -19.72 -29.68 -11.96
CA ASN A 47 -18.95 -30.81 -12.50
C ASN A 47 -17.49 -30.86 -12.06
N LEU A 48 -17.01 -29.90 -11.31
CA LEU A 48 -15.59 -29.85 -10.83
C LEU A 48 -15.24 -31.07 -9.98
N THR A 49 -16.19 -31.65 -9.24
CA THR A 49 -15.98 -32.83 -8.41
C THR A 49 -15.73 -34.10 -9.24
N ASN A 50 -16.09 -34.10 -10.52
CA ASN A 50 -15.95 -35.25 -11.42
C ASN A 50 -14.57 -35.26 -12.11
N ILE A 51 -13.75 -34.26 -11.91
CA ILE A 51 -12.38 -34.18 -12.46
C ILE A 51 -11.46 -35.07 -11.63
N THR A 52 -11.39 -36.37 -12.01
CA THR A 52 -10.56 -37.36 -11.32
C THR A 52 -9.27 -37.69 -12.07
N GLY A 53 -8.94 -36.94 -13.13
CA GLY A 53 -7.76 -37.17 -13.98
C GLY A 53 -7.37 -35.92 -14.75
N SER A 54 -6.45 -36.05 -15.69
CA SER A 54 -5.86 -34.93 -16.43
C SER A 54 -6.80 -34.30 -17.48
N VAL A 55 -7.87 -34.99 -17.86
CA VAL A 55 -8.85 -34.51 -18.86
C VAL A 55 -10.25 -34.91 -18.43
N PHE A 56 -11.19 -33.97 -18.48
CA PHE A 56 -12.62 -34.22 -18.33
C PHE A 56 -13.32 -33.74 -19.59
N ASP A 57 -13.88 -34.68 -20.36
CA ASP A 57 -14.71 -34.37 -21.52
C ASP A 57 -16.12 -34.04 -21.05
N PHE A 58 -16.57 -32.84 -21.35
CA PHE A 58 -17.98 -32.46 -21.19
C PHE A 58 -18.81 -33.21 -22.27
N GLU A 59 -19.47 -34.28 -21.88
CA GLU A 59 -20.43 -34.93 -22.78
C GLU A 59 -21.60 -34.00 -23.12
N GLN A 60 -22.12 -34.12 -24.31
CA GLN A 60 -23.01 -33.23 -25.07
C GLN A 60 -24.36 -32.82 -24.43
N ASN A 61 -24.59 -33.08 -23.16
CA ASN A 61 -25.85 -32.73 -22.48
C ASN A 61 -25.79 -31.44 -21.65
N ASN A 62 -24.66 -30.74 -21.61
CA ASN A 62 -24.53 -29.50 -20.87
C ASN A 62 -24.83 -28.31 -21.78
N THR A 63 -25.90 -27.61 -21.48
CA THR A 63 -26.53 -26.57 -22.29
C THR A 63 -25.96 -25.17 -22.03
N PHE A 64 -24.65 -24.98 -22.09
CA PHE A 64 -24.09 -23.65 -22.09
C PHE A 64 -22.96 -23.50 -23.12
N SER A 65 -22.83 -22.32 -23.67
CA SER A 65 -21.76 -21.94 -24.59
C SER A 65 -20.67 -21.16 -23.89
N ILE A 66 -19.53 -20.94 -24.57
CA ILE A 66 -18.48 -20.01 -24.11
C ILE A 66 -19.07 -18.60 -23.96
N ASP A 67 -19.95 -18.19 -24.86
CA ASP A 67 -20.61 -16.89 -24.80
C ASP A 67 -21.47 -16.74 -23.54
N ASP A 68 -22.15 -17.81 -23.11
CA ASP A 68 -22.92 -17.78 -21.85
C ASP A 68 -22.03 -17.62 -20.62
N LEU A 69 -20.81 -18.19 -20.63
CA LEU A 69 -19.84 -18.01 -19.55
C LEU A 69 -19.27 -16.59 -19.54
N ILE A 70 -19.02 -15.99 -20.70
CA ILE A 70 -18.54 -14.62 -20.82
C ILE A 70 -19.63 -13.62 -20.43
N GLY A 71 -20.89 -13.93 -20.74
CA GLY A 71 -22.02 -13.05 -20.44
C GLY A 71 -21.96 -11.71 -21.17
N ASN A 72 -22.33 -10.65 -20.46
CA ASN A 72 -22.47 -9.30 -20.99
C ASN A 72 -21.18 -8.46 -21.02
N VAL A 73 -20.00 -9.09 -20.97
CA VAL A 73 -18.71 -8.38 -21.02
C VAL A 73 -18.60 -7.59 -22.31
N ASP A 74 -18.26 -6.29 -22.20
CA ASP A 74 -17.99 -5.44 -23.36
C ASP A 74 -16.69 -5.87 -24.05
N ARG A 75 -16.85 -6.58 -25.16
CA ARG A 75 -15.72 -7.13 -25.93
C ARG A 75 -15.07 -6.11 -26.88
N THR A 76 -15.55 -4.89 -26.91
CA THR A 76 -14.90 -3.82 -27.68
C THR A 76 -13.76 -3.18 -26.90
N ARG A 77 -13.66 -3.41 -25.59
CA ARG A 77 -12.70 -2.83 -24.67
C ARG A 77 -11.67 -3.87 -24.24
N PHE A 78 -10.48 -3.83 -24.86
CA PHE A 78 -9.41 -4.79 -24.60
C PHE A 78 -8.02 -4.22 -24.79
N TYR A 79 -7.04 -4.88 -24.18
CA TYR A 79 -5.62 -4.70 -24.42
C TYR A 79 -5.07 -5.83 -25.26
N ARG A 80 -4.03 -5.56 -26.08
CA ARG A 80 -3.38 -6.56 -26.92
C ARG A 80 -1.86 -6.44 -26.85
N TYR A 81 -1.19 -7.60 -26.75
CA TYR A 81 0.27 -7.69 -26.81
C TYR A 81 0.72 -9.06 -27.31
N TYR A 82 1.96 -9.13 -27.77
CA TYR A 82 2.61 -10.38 -28.14
C TYR A 82 3.36 -10.93 -26.93
N GLY A 83 3.14 -12.20 -26.59
CA GLY A 83 3.72 -12.84 -25.42
C GLY A 83 3.87 -14.34 -25.57
N SER A 84 3.89 -15.03 -24.45
CA SER A 84 4.15 -16.46 -24.38
C SER A 84 2.96 -17.24 -23.79
N LEU A 85 3.03 -18.55 -23.88
CA LEU A 85 2.28 -19.44 -23.01
C LEU A 85 2.72 -19.19 -21.55
N THR A 86 1.80 -19.27 -20.62
CA THR A 86 2.04 -19.06 -19.19
C THR A 86 2.40 -20.35 -18.44
N THR A 87 2.47 -21.45 -19.17
CA THR A 87 2.89 -22.76 -18.67
C THR A 87 4.18 -23.21 -19.37
N PRO A 88 4.98 -24.17 -18.81
CA PRO A 88 6.12 -24.74 -19.50
C PRO A 88 5.71 -25.28 -20.88
N ASN A 89 6.51 -25.07 -21.78
CA ASN A 89 7.67 -24.54 -22.36
C ASN A 89 7.69 -23.02 -22.58
N CYS A 90 6.69 -22.25 -22.19
CA CYS A 90 6.65 -20.78 -22.27
C CYS A 90 6.91 -20.25 -23.68
N SER A 91 6.48 -20.97 -24.72
CA SER A 91 6.68 -20.60 -26.13
C SER A 91 6.14 -19.20 -26.41
N GLU A 92 6.98 -18.34 -26.99
CA GLU A 92 6.62 -16.94 -27.36
C GLU A 92 5.84 -16.90 -28.67
N ALA A 93 4.69 -17.57 -28.67
CA ALA A 93 3.87 -17.85 -29.84
C ALA A 93 2.44 -17.29 -29.70
N VAL A 94 2.21 -16.38 -28.76
CA VAL A 94 0.85 -16.00 -28.35
C VAL A 94 0.55 -14.54 -28.66
N VAL A 95 -0.57 -14.31 -29.34
CA VAL A 95 -1.24 -13.01 -29.40
C VAL A 95 -2.25 -12.96 -28.26
N TRP A 96 -1.94 -12.21 -27.24
CA TRP A 96 -2.81 -11.99 -26.07
C TRP A 96 -3.82 -10.89 -26.33
N THR A 97 -5.08 -11.15 -25.97
CA THR A 97 -6.15 -10.15 -25.88
C THR A 97 -6.75 -10.21 -24.49
N ILE A 98 -6.60 -9.17 -23.69
CA ILE A 98 -7.11 -9.11 -22.32
C ILE A 98 -8.28 -8.13 -22.28
N PHE A 99 -9.47 -8.65 -21.95
CA PHE A 99 -10.67 -7.81 -21.84
C PHE A 99 -10.67 -7.03 -20.53
N GLN A 100 -11.06 -5.76 -20.62
CA GLN A 100 -11.02 -4.84 -19.49
C GLN A 100 -12.12 -5.13 -18.47
N GLU A 101 -13.33 -5.41 -18.95
CA GLU A 101 -14.47 -5.67 -18.10
C GLU A 101 -14.42 -7.11 -17.55
N PRO A 102 -14.48 -7.30 -16.22
CA PRO A 102 -14.44 -8.63 -15.64
C PRO A 102 -15.80 -9.33 -15.73
N ILE A 103 -15.77 -10.65 -15.89
CA ILE A 103 -16.94 -11.50 -15.74
C ILE A 103 -17.37 -11.49 -14.27
N GLN A 104 -18.65 -11.26 -14.01
CA GLN A 104 -19.20 -11.29 -12.64
C GLN A 104 -19.66 -12.71 -12.32
N VAL A 105 -19.10 -13.32 -11.28
CA VAL A 105 -19.42 -14.69 -10.85
C VAL A 105 -19.68 -14.71 -9.34
N PRO A 106 -20.73 -15.39 -8.85
CA PRO A 106 -20.94 -15.55 -7.42
C PRO A 106 -19.72 -16.14 -6.72
N LYS A 107 -19.37 -15.56 -5.58
CA LYS A 107 -18.17 -15.91 -4.77
C LYS A 107 -18.14 -17.40 -4.42
N GLU A 108 -19.30 -17.95 -4.09
CA GLU A 108 -19.45 -19.37 -3.77
C GLU A 108 -19.00 -20.26 -4.93
N LEU A 109 -19.30 -19.87 -6.18
CA LEU A 109 -18.91 -20.65 -7.37
C LEU A 109 -17.42 -20.48 -7.68
N THR A 110 -16.86 -19.29 -7.50
CA THR A 110 -15.40 -19.09 -7.70
C THR A 110 -14.59 -19.90 -6.70
N HIS A 111 -15.07 -20.01 -5.45
CA HIS A 111 -14.40 -20.77 -4.41
C HIS A 111 -14.34 -22.29 -4.68
N LEU A 112 -15.27 -22.81 -5.47
CA LEU A 112 -15.29 -24.23 -5.82
C LEU A 112 -14.06 -24.68 -6.61
N PHE A 113 -13.43 -23.80 -7.39
CA PHE A 113 -12.20 -24.13 -8.12
C PHE A 113 -11.07 -24.53 -7.18
N SER A 114 -10.83 -23.78 -6.11
CA SER A 114 -9.80 -24.11 -5.14
C SER A 114 -10.17 -25.27 -4.21
N THR A 115 -11.43 -25.39 -3.81
CA THR A 115 -11.87 -26.39 -2.83
C THR A 115 -12.19 -27.76 -3.41
N LYS A 116 -12.61 -27.83 -4.68
CA LYS A 116 -12.98 -29.10 -5.35
C LYS A 116 -11.85 -29.69 -6.17
N VAL A 117 -10.98 -28.84 -6.72
CA VAL A 117 -9.84 -29.30 -7.55
C VAL A 117 -8.56 -29.36 -6.73
N GLU A 118 -8.56 -28.85 -5.49
CA GLU A 118 -7.42 -28.82 -4.56
C GLU A 118 -6.17 -28.13 -5.13
N LEU A 119 -6.34 -27.29 -6.15
CA LEU A 119 -5.30 -26.48 -6.76
C LEU A 119 -5.38 -25.05 -6.24
N ILE A 120 -4.31 -24.58 -5.63
CA ILE A 120 -4.18 -23.22 -5.12
C ILE A 120 -3.01 -22.51 -5.80
N ASN A 121 -3.11 -21.19 -5.97
CA ASN A 121 -2.04 -20.35 -6.56
C ASN A 121 -1.63 -20.82 -7.97
N THR A 122 -2.60 -21.11 -8.84
CA THR A 122 -2.39 -21.63 -10.20
C THR A 122 -2.04 -20.50 -11.18
N TYR A 123 -1.11 -19.65 -10.85
CA TYR A 123 -0.67 -18.55 -11.69
C TYR A 123 0.86 -18.45 -11.73
N ARG A 124 1.38 -18.01 -12.86
CA ARG A 124 2.77 -17.65 -13.06
C ARG A 124 2.97 -16.21 -12.54
N PRO A 125 4.10 -15.87 -11.87
CA PRO A 125 4.47 -14.49 -11.60
C PRO A 125 4.46 -13.66 -12.88
N THR A 126 4.19 -12.36 -12.75
CA THR A 126 4.25 -11.42 -13.88
C THR A 126 5.68 -11.27 -14.38
N GLU A 127 5.80 -11.14 -15.71
CA GLU A 127 7.08 -10.93 -16.39
C GLU A 127 7.18 -9.48 -16.87
N ASP A 128 8.40 -8.96 -16.93
CA ASP A 128 8.65 -7.63 -17.44
C ASP A 128 8.26 -7.49 -18.91
N LEU A 129 7.84 -6.30 -19.30
CA LEU A 129 7.50 -6.02 -20.70
C LEU A 129 8.68 -6.15 -21.66
N ASN A 130 9.92 -5.93 -21.19
CA ASN A 130 11.15 -6.08 -21.98
C ASN A 130 11.08 -5.35 -23.35
N GLY A 131 10.54 -4.12 -23.34
CA GLY A 131 10.35 -3.31 -24.55
C GLY A 131 9.16 -3.69 -25.42
N ARG A 132 8.34 -4.68 -25.04
CA ARG A 132 7.08 -5.00 -25.73
C ARG A 132 6.07 -3.88 -25.54
N GLN A 133 5.29 -3.61 -26.57
CA GLN A 133 4.19 -2.64 -26.52
C GLN A 133 2.87 -3.35 -26.22
N VAL A 134 2.10 -2.77 -25.29
CA VAL A 134 0.70 -3.11 -25.09
C VAL A 134 -0.15 -2.06 -25.81
N THR A 135 -1.01 -2.51 -26.71
CA THR A 135 -1.96 -1.64 -27.40
C THR A 135 -3.34 -1.78 -26.79
N ALA A 136 -4.15 -0.72 -26.84
CA ALA A 136 -5.55 -0.76 -26.41
C ALA A 136 -6.47 -0.56 -27.60
N SER A 137 -7.66 -1.20 -27.56
CA SER A 137 -8.71 -0.92 -28.52
C SER A 137 -9.22 0.53 -28.39
N PRO A 138 -9.73 1.18 -29.44
CA PRO A 138 -10.22 2.56 -29.37
C PRO A 138 -11.30 2.81 -28.33
N ALA A 139 -12.12 1.78 -28.01
CA ALA A 139 -13.16 1.88 -26.98
C ALA A 139 -12.62 1.68 -25.54
N THR A 140 -11.39 1.21 -25.39
CA THR A 140 -10.76 1.04 -24.06
C THR A 140 -10.32 2.38 -23.54
N PRO A 141 -10.84 2.86 -22.40
CA PRO A 141 -10.30 4.06 -21.79
C PRO A 141 -8.82 3.83 -21.46
N LEU A 142 -7.96 4.63 -22.04
CA LEU A 142 -6.57 4.67 -21.60
C LEU A 142 -6.55 5.16 -20.15
N PRO A 143 -5.69 4.60 -19.29
CA PRO A 143 -5.42 5.22 -17.99
C PRO A 143 -5.04 6.68 -18.23
N PRO A 144 -5.48 7.62 -17.39
CA PRO A 144 -5.07 9.00 -17.54
C PRO A 144 -3.55 9.03 -17.62
N ALA A 145 -3.02 9.75 -18.64
CA ALA A 145 -1.59 9.96 -18.76
C ALA A 145 -1.07 10.43 -17.40
N HIS A 146 -0.08 9.71 -16.83
CA HIS A 146 0.49 9.97 -15.51
C HIS A 146 -0.27 9.41 -14.30
N SER A 147 -1.17 8.43 -14.44
CA SER A 147 -1.64 7.66 -13.29
C SER A 147 -0.51 6.80 -12.72
N TRP A 148 -0.39 6.79 -11.40
CA TRP A 148 0.59 5.97 -10.68
C TRP A 148 -0.15 5.04 -9.70
N CYS A 149 0.49 3.98 -9.26
CA CYS A 149 -0.05 3.05 -8.28
C CYS A 149 1.03 2.56 -7.32
N TYR A 150 0.63 1.86 -6.25
CA TYR A 150 1.56 1.26 -5.28
C TYR A 150 1.99 -0.15 -5.65
N ASN A 151 1.27 -0.82 -6.52
CA ASN A 151 1.48 -2.23 -6.90
C ASN A 151 1.66 -2.34 -8.42
N TYR A 152 2.23 -3.43 -8.88
CA TYR A 152 2.65 -3.69 -10.27
C TYR A 152 1.49 -3.80 -11.29
N HIS A 153 0.37 -3.09 -11.09
CA HIS A 153 -0.81 -3.15 -11.95
C HIS A 153 -0.99 -1.93 -12.86
N CYS A 154 -0.05 -1.01 -12.87
CA CYS A 154 -0.06 0.15 -13.76
C CYS A 154 1.35 0.46 -14.27
N ASP A 155 1.44 1.30 -15.29
CA ASP A 155 2.70 1.64 -15.97
C ASP A 155 3.70 2.41 -15.10
N HIS A 156 3.25 2.94 -13.94
CA HIS A 156 4.08 3.70 -13.02
C HIS A 156 3.88 3.19 -11.59
N ASP A 157 4.41 2.00 -11.30
CA ASP A 157 4.58 1.48 -9.95
C ASP A 157 5.75 2.19 -9.22
N PRO A 158 6.00 1.93 -7.94
CA PRO A 158 7.05 2.62 -7.19
C PRO A 158 8.46 2.53 -7.78
N SER A 159 8.77 1.49 -8.56
CA SER A 159 10.06 1.35 -9.24
C SER A 159 10.20 2.25 -10.47
N GLN A 160 9.09 2.77 -10.98
CA GLN A 160 9.01 3.59 -12.19
C GLN A 160 8.52 5.03 -11.93
N TRP A 161 8.22 5.38 -10.69
CA TRP A 161 7.78 6.74 -10.35
C TRP A 161 8.74 7.85 -10.78
N PHE A 162 10.03 7.53 -10.92
CA PHE A 162 11.03 8.48 -11.40
C PHE A 162 10.84 8.88 -12.88
N LEU A 163 10.06 8.10 -13.65
CA LEU A 163 9.73 8.40 -15.06
C LEU A 163 8.57 9.40 -15.20
N LEU A 164 7.84 9.67 -14.12
CA LEU A 164 6.74 10.62 -14.14
C LEU A 164 7.27 12.04 -14.39
N PRO A 165 6.51 12.90 -15.13
CA PRO A 165 6.88 14.29 -15.32
C PRO A 165 7.11 15.01 -13.99
N GLU A 166 8.14 15.84 -13.92
CA GLU A 166 8.53 16.61 -12.73
C GLU A 166 8.86 15.76 -11.50
N SER A 167 9.08 14.46 -11.68
CA SER A 167 9.41 13.54 -10.60
C SER A 167 10.82 13.80 -10.03
N HIS A 168 10.94 13.62 -8.73
CA HIS A 168 12.20 13.60 -7.99
C HIS A 168 12.39 12.28 -7.24
N CYS A 169 11.67 11.22 -7.67
CA CYS A 169 11.63 9.94 -6.96
C CYS A 169 12.96 9.15 -7.03
N ASP A 170 13.92 9.58 -7.83
CA ASP A 170 15.31 9.09 -7.90
C ASP A 170 16.30 9.91 -7.05
N GLY A 171 15.80 10.85 -6.27
CA GLY A 171 16.58 11.74 -5.41
C GLY A 171 17.41 11.00 -4.34
N LYS A 172 18.28 11.72 -3.68
CA LYS A 172 19.21 11.16 -2.67
C LYS A 172 18.66 11.18 -1.24
N SER A 173 17.56 11.91 -0.99
CA SER A 173 16.94 12.09 0.32
C SER A 173 15.51 11.58 0.36
N GLN A 174 15.27 10.42 -0.23
CA GLN A 174 13.95 9.85 -0.41
C GLN A 174 13.38 9.22 0.87
N SER A 175 12.05 9.18 0.96
CA SER A 175 11.25 8.54 2.02
C SER A 175 10.30 7.51 1.43
N PRO A 176 9.83 6.49 2.22
CA PRO A 176 10.16 6.23 3.63
C PRO A 176 11.53 5.57 3.82
N ILE A 177 12.01 5.47 5.07
CA ILE A 177 13.28 4.81 5.42
C ILE A 177 13.08 3.71 6.46
N ASN A 178 14.06 2.81 6.56
CA ASN A 178 14.21 1.94 7.73
C ASN A 178 14.99 2.68 8.81
N ILE A 179 14.43 2.81 9.99
CA ILE A 179 15.06 3.42 11.17
C ILE A 179 15.81 2.31 11.92
N ASN A 180 17.13 2.32 11.87
CA ASN A 180 17.95 1.41 12.64
C ASN A 180 18.23 2.03 14.02
N THR A 181 17.60 1.50 15.08
CA THR A 181 17.67 2.06 16.44
C THR A 181 19.09 2.06 17.04
N ARG A 182 20.00 1.23 16.51
CA ARG A 182 21.40 1.17 16.94
C ARG A 182 22.26 2.31 16.34
N SER A 183 21.79 2.96 15.28
CA SER A 183 22.54 4.00 14.57
C SER A 183 21.90 5.38 14.65
N VAL A 184 20.78 5.54 15.37
CA VAL A 184 20.19 6.86 15.60
C VAL A 184 21.05 7.70 16.53
N MET A 185 21.13 8.99 16.26
CA MET A 185 21.94 9.93 17.03
C MET A 185 21.06 10.76 17.98
N PRO A 186 21.35 10.79 19.30
CA PRO A 186 20.65 11.67 20.22
C PRO A 186 20.85 13.15 19.85
N ASP A 187 19.76 13.92 19.83
CA ASP A 187 19.82 15.36 19.59
C ASP A 187 19.05 16.10 20.70
N ASN A 188 19.76 16.95 21.43
CA ASN A 188 19.20 17.72 22.55
C ASN A 188 18.28 18.88 22.09
N SER A 189 18.30 19.24 20.80
CA SER A 189 17.39 20.24 20.25
C SER A 189 15.98 19.69 20.03
N LEU A 190 15.81 18.37 20.02
CA LEU A 190 14.53 17.71 19.90
C LEU A 190 13.77 17.76 21.24
N ASN A 191 13.00 18.81 21.41
CA ASN A 191 12.20 19.11 22.61
C ASN A 191 10.71 18.75 22.40
N SER A 192 9.86 19.16 23.32
CA SER A 192 8.41 18.95 23.20
C SER A 192 7.81 19.80 22.09
N PHE A 193 6.83 19.23 21.41
CA PHE A 193 6.01 19.93 20.43
C PHE A 193 4.95 20.80 21.09
N THR A 194 4.54 21.85 20.38
CA THR A 194 3.30 22.59 20.62
C THR A 194 2.30 22.24 19.53
N PHE A 195 1.18 21.64 19.93
CA PHE A 195 0.07 21.24 19.06
C PHE A 195 -1.09 22.23 19.27
N THR A 196 -1.30 23.13 18.33
CA THR A 196 -2.37 24.13 18.41
C THR A 196 -3.64 23.58 17.74
N ASN A 197 -4.75 23.59 18.45
CA ASN A 197 -6.08 23.13 17.96
C ASN A 197 -6.14 21.65 17.50
N PHE A 198 -5.21 20.80 17.91
CA PHE A 198 -5.29 19.36 17.69
C PHE A 198 -6.47 18.69 18.41
N ASP A 199 -7.01 19.32 19.43
CA ASP A 199 -8.21 18.94 20.18
C ASP A 199 -9.51 19.52 19.58
N ASN A 200 -9.42 20.36 18.55
CA ASN A 200 -10.59 20.94 17.91
C ASN A 200 -11.36 19.88 17.11
N LYS A 201 -12.54 19.56 17.60
CA LYS A 201 -13.42 18.51 17.04
C LYS A 201 -14.10 18.91 15.72
N GLN A 202 -13.99 20.16 15.32
CA GLN A 202 -14.53 20.70 14.08
C GLN A 202 -13.42 21.05 13.06
N ALA A 203 -12.19 20.57 13.28
CA ALA A 203 -11.06 20.88 12.41
C ALA A 203 -11.11 20.11 11.08
N ILE A 204 -11.67 18.90 11.05
CA ILE A 204 -11.76 18.08 9.83
C ILE A 204 -12.90 18.63 8.96
N LYS A 205 -12.57 19.02 7.73
CA LYS A 205 -13.52 19.55 6.74
C LYS A 205 -14.26 18.44 6.01
N TYR A 206 -13.51 17.50 5.43
CA TYR A 206 -14.05 16.33 4.74
C TYR A 206 -13.06 15.17 4.75
N ILE A 207 -13.58 13.99 4.49
CA ILE A 207 -12.82 12.76 4.24
C ILE A 207 -12.95 12.42 2.76
N ALA A 208 -11.85 12.05 2.11
CA ALA A 208 -11.82 11.72 0.70
C ALA A 208 -11.12 10.39 0.43
N ASN A 209 -11.58 9.69 -0.60
CA ASN A 209 -10.85 8.62 -1.25
C ASN A 209 -10.07 9.21 -2.43
N THR A 210 -8.76 9.36 -2.29
CA THR A 210 -7.90 9.97 -3.31
C THR A 210 -7.59 9.04 -4.48
N GLY A 211 -7.94 7.75 -4.38
CA GLY A 211 -7.48 6.69 -5.29
C GLY A 211 -6.16 6.06 -4.84
N HIS A 212 -5.52 6.63 -3.83
CA HIS A 212 -4.23 6.18 -3.30
C HIS A 212 -4.20 6.11 -1.77
N SER A 213 -5.14 6.76 -1.09
CA SER A 213 -5.30 6.72 0.36
C SER A 213 -6.69 7.23 0.78
N VAL A 214 -7.02 7.07 2.06
CA VAL A 214 -8.07 7.81 2.76
C VAL A 214 -7.43 9.05 3.36
N GLU A 215 -7.86 10.21 2.91
CA GLU A 215 -7.35 11.52 3.33
C GLU A 215 -8.42 12.31 4.09
N CYS A 216 -8.03 12.89 5.22
CA CYS A 216 -8.85 13.79 6.02
C CYS A 216 -8.30 15.21 5.87
N VAL A 217 -9.01 16.03 5.12
CA VAL A 217 -8.61 17.42 4.85
C VAL A 217 -9.10 18.32 5.97
N LEU A 218 -8.23 19.20 6.45
CA LEU A 218 -8.52 20.12 7.54
C LEU A 218 -9.01 21.49 7.02
N LYS A 219 -9.63 22.25 7.91
CA LYS A 219 -9.94 23.66 7.67
C LYS A 219 -8.64 24.47 7.63
N ASP A 220 -8.54 25.35 6.65
CA ASP A 220 -7.33 26.12 6.36
C ASP A 220 -6.85 26.91 7.60
N ASP A 221 -5.54 26.86 7.85
CA ASP A 221 -4.82 27.59 8.88
C ASP A 221 -5.40 27.50 10.31
N LEU A 222 -6.22 26.50 10.61
CA LEU A 222 -6.84 26.29 11.91
C LEU A 222 -5.95 25.52 12.87
N VAL A 223 -5.27 24.49 12.36
CA VAL A 223 -4.46 23.54 13.15
C VAL A 223 -3.00 23.79 12.87
N GLU A 224 -2.16 23.90 13.92
CA GLU A 224 -0.75 24.19 13.76
C GLU A 224 0.14 23.28 14.61
N VAL A 225 1.37 23.10 14.15
CA VAL A 225 2.44 22.42 14.90
C VAL A 225 3.71 23.26 14.92
N SER A 226 4.36 23.33 16.08
CA SER A 226 5.65 24.01 16.28
C SER A 226 6.43 23.34 17.42
N GLY A 227 7.63 23.80 17.70
CA GLY A 227 8.50 23.15 18.69
C GLY A 227 9.05 21.82 18.17
N GLY A 228 9.40 20.91 19.05
CA GLY A 228 9.96 19.63 18.65
C GLY A 228 11.25 19.74 17.82
N GLY A 229 12.04 20.81 17.96
CA GLY A 229 13.20 21.09 17.12
C GLY A 229 12.86 21.56 15.69
N LEU A 230 11.58 21.85 15.38
CA LEU A 230 11.18 22.50 14.12
C LEU A 230 11.61 23.97 14.14
N LYS A 231 12.15 24.43 13.00
CA LYS A 231 12.62 25.84 12.87
C LYS A 231 11.49 26.84 12.67
N HIS A 232 10.32 26.37 12.27
CA HIS A 232 9.19 27.21 11.89
C HIS A 232 7.89 26.71 12.50
N ILE A 233 6.84 27.52 12.42
CA ILE A 233 5.46 27.11 12.66
C ILE A 233 4.92 26.53 11.34
N TYR A 234 4.18 25.43 11.45
CA TYR A 234 3.57 24.75 10.30
C TYR A 234 2.06 24.68 10.46
N SER A 235 1.32 25.04 9.41
CA SER A 235 -0.14 24.88 9.32
C SER A 235 -0.46 23.49 8.82
N THR A 236 -1.21 22.71 9.58
CA THR A 236 -1.63 21.36 9.21
C THR A 236 -2.72 21.40 8.16
N VAL A 237 -2.51 20.74 7.04
CA VAL A 237 -3.41 20.78 5.89
C VAL A 237 -4.27 19.54 5.78
N GLN A 238 -3.74 18.37 6.11
CA GLN A 238 -4.45 17.08 6.04
C GLN A 238 -3.73 16.01 6.87
N PHE A 239 -4.42 14.90 7.08
CA PHE A 239 -3.78 13.64 7.48
C PHE A 239 -4.34 12.48 6.67
N HIS A 240 -3.54 11.44 6.45
CA HIS A 240 -3.89 10.28 5.65
C HIS A 240 -3.25 9.01 6.22
N PHE A 241 -3.58 7.87 5.60
CA PHE A 241 -3.22 6.57 6.15
C PHE A 241 -2.56 5.68 5.10
N HIS A 242 -1.67 4.81 5.59
CA HIS A 242 -1.04 3.73 4.85
C HIS A 242 -1.38 2.41 5.53
N TRP A 243 -1.66 1.36 4.74
CA TRP A 243 -2.11 0.05 5.24
C TRP A 243 -1.71 -1.09 4.31
N GLY A 244 -1.81 -2.33 4.82
CA GLY A 244 -1.52 -3.57 4.09
C GLY A 244 -2.74 -4.14 3.38
N THR A 245 -3.13 -5.37 3.75
CA THR A 245 -4.28 -6.10 3.18
C THR A 245 -5.46 -6.12 4.17
N GLU A 246 -6.55 -6.78 3.79
CA GLU A 246 -7.70 -7.00 4.67
C GLU A 246 -7.41 -7.98 5.84
N VAL A 247 -6.27 -8.66 5.79
CA VAL A 247 -5.85 -9.55 6.89
C VAL A 247 -5.37 -8.69 8.06
N GLN A 248 -5.91 -8.94 9.25
CA GLN A 248 -5.49 -8.24 10.46
C GLN A 248 -3.98 -8.40 10.67
N ASN A 249 -3.33 -7.32 11.08
CA ASN A 249 -1.88 -7.25 11.29
C ASN A 249 -1.03 -7.49 10.04
N SER A 250 -1.62 -7.46 8.82
CA SER A 250 -0.80 -7.44 7.61
C SER A 250 0.11 -6.22 7.60
N PRO A 251 1.39 -6.34 7.19
CA PRO A 251 2.32 -5.23 7.15
C PRO A 251 1.83 -4.14 6.21
N GLY A 252 1.82 -2.87 6.66
CA GLY A 252 1.23 -1.78 5.87
C GLY A 252 1.80 -0.38 6.15
N SER A 253 2.69 -0.21 7.15
CA SER A 253 3.36 1.08 7.38
C SER A 253 4.33 1.42 6.25
N GLU A 254 4.61 2.68 6.02
CA GLU A 254 5.64 3.12 5.08
C GLU A 254 7.03 3.00 5.69
N HIS A 255 7.26 3.62 6.86
CA HIS A 255 8.51 3.46 7.61
C HIS A 255 8.57 2.09 8.28
N THR A 256 9.81 1.67 8.57
CA THR A 256 10.10 0.49 9.39
C THR A 256 11.07 0.86 10.51
N VAL A 257 11.02 0.12 11.62
CA VAL A 257 11.96 0.24 12.73
C VAL A 257 12.65 -1.11 12.90
N ASP A 258 13.97 -1.12 12.82
CA ASP A 258 14.79 -2.35 12.84
C ASP A 258 14.27 -3.42 11.86
N SER A 259 13.84 -2.96 10.67
CA SER A 259 13.25 -3.75 9.58
C SER A 259 11.85 -4.33 9.88
N ASN A 260 11.24 -3.99 11.00
CA ASN A 260 9.87 -4.38 11.32
C ASN A 260 8.88 -3.36 10.72
N ARG A 261 7.93 -3.85 9.93
CA ARG A 261 6.84 -3.06 9.35
C ARG A 261 5.60 -3.22 10.21
N TYR A 262 5.01 -2.09 10.61
CA TYR A 262 3.77 -2.05 11.38
C TYR A 262 2.54 -2.27 10.49
N PRO A 263 1.38 -2.64 11.05
CA PRO A 263 0.17 -2.86 10.26
C PRO A 263 -0.32 -1.63 9.51
N MET A 264 -0.23 -0.43 10.11
CA MET A 264 -0.64 0.81 9.47
C MET A 264 0.26 1.97 9.92
N GLU A 265 0.19 3.08 9.18
CA GLU A 265 0.84 4.34 9.54
C GLU A 265 -0.07 5.51 9.19
N MET A 266 -0.15 6.50 10.08
CA MET A 266 -0.85 7.76 9.86
C MET A 266 0.16 8.87 9.65
N HIS A 267 -0.02 9.67 8.62
CA HIS A 267 0.78 10.86 8.33
C HIS A 267 -0.06 12.12 8.54
N ILE A 268 0.42 13.05 9.36
CA ILE A 268 -0.16 14.38 9.52
C ILE A 268 0.75 15.36 8.79
N VAL A 269 0.25 15.94 7.71
CA VAL A 269 1.02 16.78 6.79
C VAL A 269 0.77 18.25 7.10
N SER A 270 1.83 18.98 7.33
CA SER A 270 1.79 20.41 7.63
C SER A 270 2.73 21.18 6.70
N LYS A 271 2.26 22.29 6.15
CA LYS A 271 3.07 23.22 5.36
C LYS A 271 3.61 24.34 6.24
N ARG A 272 4.81 24.84 5.96
CA ARG A 272 5.36 26.00 6.63
C ARG A 272 4.38 27.17 6.56
N LYS A 273 4.06 27.74 7.71
CA LYS A 273 3.16 28.90 7.81
C LYS A 273 3.72 30.05 6.96
N ASN A 274 2.87 30.78 6.30
CA ASN A 274 3.21 31.85 5.35
C ASN A 274 3.76 31.42 3.99
N LEU A 275 3.85 30.13 3.69
CA LEU A 275 4.09 29.63 2.34
C LEU A 275 2.80 29.06 1.73
N THR A 276 2.63 29.24 0.46
CA THR A 276 1.68 28.42 -0.31
C THR A 276 2.16 26.98 -0.35
N LEU A 277 1.32 26.02 -0.68
CA LEU A 277 1.75 24.64 -0.81
C LEU A 277 2.82 24.47 -1.90
N ASP A 278 2.68 25.18 -3.02
CA ASP A 278 3.66 25.14 -4.13
C ASP A 278 5.04 25.68 -3.71
N GLU A 279 5.08 26.77 -2.94
CA GLU A 279 6.34 27.29 -2.38
C GLU A 279 6.95 26.34 -1.34
N ALA A 280 6.10 25.73 -0.49
CA ALA A 280 6.55 24.75 0.50
C ALA A 280 7.18 23.51 -0.16
N LEU A 281 6.61 23.02 -1.25
CA LEU A 281 7.15 21.89 -2.02
C LEU A 281 8.51 22.18 -2.69
N LYS A 282 8.86 23.45 -2.86
CA LYS A 282 10.14 23.91 -3.42
C LYS A 282 11.17 24.30 -2.37
N THR A 283 10.80 24.25 -1.08
CA THR A 283 11.64 24.64 0.06
C THR A 283 12.05 23.39 0.84
N SER A 284 13.33 23.22 1.15
CA SER A 284 13.89 22.01 1.78
C SER A 284 13.31 21.66 3.17
N ASP A 285 12.75 22.63 3.88
CA ASP A 285 12.01 22.47 5.13
C ASP A 285 10.61 23.06 5.03
N GLY A 286 10.04 23.06 3.84
CA GLY A 286 8.74 23.63 3.55
C GLY A 286 7.57 22.81 4.10
N LEU A 287 7.79 21.52 4.34
CA LEU A 287 6.80 20.60 4.92
C LEU A 287 7.33 19.98 6.20
N ALA A 288 6.46 19.81 7.19
CA ALA A 288 6.67 18.96 8.36
C ALA A 288 5.62 17.86 8.34
N VAL A 289 6.07 16.61 8.38
CA VAL A 289 5.17 15.46 8.44
C VAL A 289 5.42 14.68 9.72
N LEU A 290 4.34 14.42 10.44
CA LEU A 290 4.32 13.64 11.66
C LEU A 290 3.79 12.25 11.34
N GLY A 291 4.62 11.22 11.52
CA GLY A 291 4.26 9.83 11.29
C GLY A 291 3.98 9.09 12.59
N PHE A 292 2.88 8.38 12.65
CA PHE A 292 2.47 7.55 13.78
C PHE A 292 2.19 6.13 13.29
N PHE A 293 2.90 5.16 13.85
CA PHE A 293 2.57 3.76 13.62
C PHE A 293 1.26 3.38 14.31
N ILE A 294 0.51 2.49 13.69
CA ILE A 294 -0.75 1.99 14.20
C ILE A 294 -0.66 0.47 14.31
N GLU A 295 -1.02 -0.05 15.46
CA GLU A 295 -1.07 -1.48 15.76
C GLU A 295 -2.45 -1.89 16.25
N THR A 296 -2.75 -3.18 16.11
CA THR A 296 -3.98 -3.74 16.68
C THR A 296 -3.97 -3.62 18.20
N GLN A 297 -5.08 -3.14 18.73
CA GLN A 297 -5.29 -3.02 20.17
C GLN A 297 -5.22 -4.39 20.85
N PRO A 298 -4.41 -4.55 21.91
CA PRO A 298 -4.42 -5.76 22.71
C PRO A 298 -5.77 -5.93 23.43
N THR A 299 -6.31 -7.14 23.47
CA THR A 299 -7.55 -7.46 24.21
C THR A 299 -7.44 -7.21 25.71
N SER A 300 -6.22 -7.28 26.25
CA SER A 300 -5.92 -7.08 27.69
C SER A 300 -5.89 -5.61 28.13
N SER A 301 -5.86 -4.66 27.22
CA SER A 301 -5.75 -3.23 27.55
C SER A 301 -6.61 -2.39 26.58
N PRO A 302 -7.94 -2.40 26.75
CA PRO A 302 -8.84 -1.68 25.86
C PRO A 302 -8.63 -0.16 25.96
N SER A 303 -8.38 0.50 24.82
CA SER A 303 -8.39 1.96 24.67
C SER A 303 -9.76 2.43 24.15
N ASP A 304 -10.04 3.72 24.31
CA ASP A 304 -11.23 4.32 23.73
C ASP A 304 -11.13 4.33 22.19
N GLN A 305 -12.06 3.65 21.53
CA GLN A 305 -12.14 3.53 20.08
C GLN A 305 -13.21 4.45 19.45
N THR A 306 -13.81 5.33 20.24
CA THR A 306 -14.96 6.15 19.80
C THR A 306 -14.62 7.00 18.58
N ALA A 307 -13.46 7.67 18.56
CA ALA A 307 -13.03 8.51 17.44
C ALA A 307 -12.80 7.69 16.17
N TRP A 308 -12.15 6.54 16.29
CA TRP A 308 -11.89 5.63 15.17
C TRP A 308 -13.19 5.04 14.59
N LYS A 309 -14.17 4.69 15.44
CA LYS A 309 -15.51 4.27 15.01
C LYS A 309 -16.21 5.37 14.23
N LYS A 310 -16.19 6.62 14.75
CA LYS A 310 -16.75 7.78 14.07
C LYS A 310 -16.07 8.05 12.72
N LEU A 311 -14.76 7.93 12.63
CA LEU A 311 -14.01 8.10 11.39
C LEU A 311 -14.42 7.04 10.34
N THR A 312 -14.39 5.77 10.73
CA THR A 312 -14.61 4.65 9.80
C THR A 312 -16.06 4.53 9.31
N GLN A 313 -17.04 5.07 10.02
CA GLN A 313 -18.43 5.07 9.54
C GLN A 313 -18.64 5.87 8.25
N TYR A 314 -17.76 6.82 7.94
CA TYR A 314 -17.80 7.59 6.69
C TYR A 314 -17.32 6.78 5.47
N PHE A 315 -16.63 5.65 5.66
CA PHE A 315 -15.98 4.92 4.57
C PHE A 315 -16.97 4.34 3.55
N SER A 316 -18.19 4.04 3.99
CA SER A 316 -19.26 3.62 3.06
C SER A 316 -19.61 4.69 2.02
N ALA A 317 -19.42 5.98 2.35
CA ALA A 317 -19.70 7.10 1.46
C ALA A 317 -18.54 7.45 0.52
N ILE A 318 -17.34 6.90 0.78
CA ILE A 318 -16.13 7.19 -0.01
C ILE A 318 -15.57 5.94 -0.71
N ARG A 319 -16.41 4.96 -1.05
CA ARG A 319 -16.00 3.75 -1.78
C ARG A 319 -15.39 4.04 -3.15
N ASN A 320 -15.93 5.04 -3.83
CA ASN A 320 -15.49 5.39 -5.17
C ASN A 320 -14.28 6.33 -5.12
N ILE A 321 -13.31 6.11 -6.00
CA ILE A 321 -12.17 6.99 -6.19
C ILE A 321 -12.67 8.43 -6.48
N ARG A 322 -12.05 9.43 -5.86
CA ARG A 322 -12.38 10.86 -5.91
C ARG A 322 -13.70 11.22 -5.23
N SER A 323 -14.34 10.30 -4.51
CA SER A 323 -15.46 10.65 -3.65
C SER A 323 -14.98 11.31 -2.35
N GLN A 324 -15.80 12.22 -1.83
CA GLN A 324 -15.54 12.88 -0.56
C GLN A 324 -16.83 13.05 0.22
N VAL A 325 -16.74 13.13 1.54
CA VAL A 325 -17.87 13.35 2.45
C VAL A 325 -17.50 14.35 3.54
N GLU A 326 -18.38 15.33 3.78
CA GLU A 326 -18.19 16.30 4.87
C GLU A 326 -18.27 15.61 6.23
N VAL A 327 -17.36 15.96 7.15
CA VAL A 327 -17.37 15.44 8.51
C VAL A 327 -18.28 16.28 9.40
N LYS A 328 -19.31 15.63 9.94
CA LYS A 328 -20.29 16.25 10.85
C LYS A 328 -20.12 15.79 12.30
N GLU A 329 -19.40 14.69 12.51
CA GLU A 329 -19.12 14.14 13.82
C GLU A 329 -18.02 14.91 14.53
N ASP A 330 -18.12 14.96 15.87
CA ASP A 330 -17.09 15.53 16.72
C ASP A 330 -15.87 14.61 16.81
N ILE A 331 -14.88 14.84 15.94
CA ILE A 331 -13.62 14.09 15.88
C ILE A 331 -12.47 15.09 15.85
N SER A 332 -11.54 14.97 16.78
CA SER A 332 -10.27 15.73 16.75
C SER A 332 -9.09 14.83 16.39
N ILE A 333 -7.99 15.44 15.96
CA ILE A 333 -6.73 14.71 15.74
C ILE A 333 -6.28 14.08 17.07
N ASN A 334 -6.39 14.80 18.19
CA ASN A 334 -6.03 14.28 19.51
C ASN A 334 -6.86 13.04 19.90
N ASP A 335 -8.13 12.99 19.55
CA ASP A 335 -8.97 11.80 19.82
C ASP A 335 -8.48 10.57 19.06
N LEU A 336 -7.99 10.75 17.82
CA LEU A 336 -7.41 9.67 17.01
C LEU A 336 -6.04 9.22 17.51
N LEU A 337 -5.19 10.16 17.94
CA LEU A 337 -3.86 9.87 18.48
C LEU A 337 -3.93 9.24 19.88
N GLY A 338 -4.99 9.52 20.64
CA GLY A 338 -5.15 9.00 21.99
C GLY A 338 -4.04 9.46 22.95
N LYS A 339 -3.55 8.51 23.76
CA LYS A 339 -2.56 8.77 24.82
C LYS A 339 -1.11 8.52 24.37
N VAL A 340 -0.82 8.51 23.08
CA VAL A 340 0.53 8.30 22.55
C VAL A 340 1.52 9.32 23.13
N ASN A 341 2.64 8.83 23.61
CA ASN A 341 3.74 9.66 24.09
C ASN A 341 4.37 10.43 22.92
N ARG A 342 4.20 11.74 22.91
CA ARG A 342 4.71 12.62 21.84
C ARG A 342 6.05 13.25 22.17
N ASN A 343 6.73 12.80 23.24
CA ASN A 343 8.06 13.27 23.62
C ASN A 343 9.18 12.34 23.14
N SER A 344 8.83 11.16 22.57
CA SER A 344 9.77 10.17 22.06
C SER A 344 9.57 9.97 20.58
N TYR A 345 10.53 10.42 19.77
CA TYR A 345 10.43 10.39 18.32
C TYR A 345 11.79 10.36 17.62
N TYR A 346 11.76 9.98 16.37
CA TYR A 346 12.87 10.08 15.42
C TYR A 346 12.66 11.29 14.50
N ARG A 347 13.77 11.87 14.05
CA ARG A 347 13.79 13.04 13.16
C ARG A 347 14.77 12.81 12.01
N TYR A 348 14.35 13.09 10.77
CA TYR A 348 15.24 13.11 9.62
C TYR A 348 14.68 14.03 8.51
N SER A 349 15.54 14.42 7.57
CA SER A 349 15.13 15.14 6.37
C SER A 349 14.88 14.16 5.22
N GLY A 350 13.75 14.29 4.55
CA GLY A 350 13.32 13.37 3.51
C GLY A 350 12.39 14.00 2.49
N SER A 351 11.58 13.14 1.87
CA SER A 351 10.70 13.50 0.76
C SER A 351 9.24 13.18 1.08
N LEU A 352 8.34 13.64 0.21
CA LEU A 352 7.03 13.02 0.07
C LEU A 352 7.19 11.55 -0.34
N THR A 353 6.28 10.69 0.12
CA THR A 353 6.26 9.25 -0.17
C THR A 353 5.37 8.88 -1.35
N THR A 354 4.78 9.86 -2.00
CA THR A 354 3.97 9.73 -3.22
C THR A 354 4.64 10.46 -4.38
N PRO A 355 4.30 10.16 -5.64
CA PRO A 355 4.85 10.81 -6.82
C PRO A 355 4.89 12.32 -6.76
N LEU A 356 5.83 12.86 -7.44
CA LEU A 356 6.72 13.98 -7.36
C LEU A 356 7.82 13.79 -6.31
N CYS A 357 7.63 13.06 -5.20
CA CYS A 357 8.65 12.70 -4.23
C CYS A 357 9.57 13.86 -3.82
N LYS A 358 9.01 15.08 -3.71
CA LYS A 358 9.77 16.31 -3.42
C LYS A 358 10.52 16.21 -2.10
N GLU A 359 11.81 16.50 -2.10
CA GLU A 359 12.69 16.43 -0.93
C GLU A 359 12.57 17.69 -0.04
N ALA A 360 11.34 17.99 0.37
CA ALA A 360 10.93 19.20 1.09
C ALA A 360 10.47 18.90 2.52
N VAL A 361 10.66 17.68 3.04
CA VAL A 361 9.98 17.20 4.25
C VAL A 361 10.94 17.08 5.43
N VAL A 362 10.57 17.69 6.54
CA VAL A 362 11.12 17.39 7.88
C VAL A 362 10.22 16.30 8.49
N TRP A 363 10.73 15.08 8.56
CA TRP A 363 10.01 13.93 9.12
C TRP A 363 10.20 13.82 10.63
N THR A 364 9.09 13.57 11.31
CA THR A 364 9.05 13.17 12.72
C THR A 364 8.28 11.88 12.85
N ILE A 365 8.91 10.78 13.27
CA ILE A 365 8.29 9.48 13.46
C ILE A 365 8.21 9.17 14.94
N PHE A 366 7.01 9.10 15.49
CA PHE A 366 6.79 8.83 16.91
C PHE A 366 7.05 7.38 17.24
N GLN A 367 7.68 7.12 18.39
CA GLN A 367 8.12 5.77 18.77
C GLN A 367 6.96 4.93 19.33
N GLU A 368 6.04 5.58 20.07
CA GLU A 368 4.87 4.89 20.60
C GLU A 368 3.78 4.78 19.55
N THR A 369 3.15 3.62 19.48
CA THR A 369 2.14 3.28 18.48
C THR A 369 0.73 3.64 18.95
N ILE A 370 -0.11 4.05 18.00
CA ILE A 370 -1.56 4.19 18.22
C ILE A 370 -2.16 2.78 18.27
N LYS A 371 -3.04 2.53 19.24
CA LYS A 371 -3.72 1.23 19.39
C LYS A 371 -5.15 1.33 18.86
N VAL A 372 -5.46 0.58 17.81
CA VAL A 372 -6.76 0.59 17.13
C VAL A 372 -7.36 -0.81 17.06
N ASP A 373 -8.68 -0.92 17.18
CA ASP A 373 -9.39 -2.19 16.99
C ASP A 373 -9.12 -2.74 15.58
N GLY A 374 -8.69 -4.00 15.49
CA GLY A 374 -8.34 -4.64 14.22
C GLY A 374 -9.48 -4.64 13.20
N ASN A 375 -10.73 -4.72 13.64
CA ASN A 375 -11.90 -4.65 12.74
C ASN A 375 -12.05 -3.25 12.13
N LEU A 376 -11.69 -2.18 12.84
CA LEU A 376 -11.72 -0.83 12.32
C LEU A 376 -10.56 -0.61 11.32
N MET A 377 -9.40 -1.21 11.59
CA MET A 377 -8.25 -1.16 10.67
C MET A 377 -8.57 -1.84 9.32
N THR A 378 -9.20 -3.01 9.34
CA THR A 378 -9.57 -3.73 8.12
C THR A 378 -10.64 -3.02 7.28
N MET A 379 -11.34 -2.02 7.84
CA MET A 379 -12.28 -1.21 7.07
C MET A 379 -11.59 -0.35 5.99
N PHE A 380 -10.33 0.03 6.16
CA PHE A 380 -9.59 0.80 5.17
C PHE A 380 -9.46 0.06 3.83
N PRO A 381 -8.81 -1.12 3.74
CA PRO A 381 -8.76 -1.87 2.50
C PRO A 381 -10.15 -2.34 2.03
N LYS A 382 -11.02 -2.76 2.93
CA LYS A 382 -12.35 -3.28 2.60
C LYS A 382 -13.24 -2.26 1.86
N TYR A 383 -13.24 -1.01 2.29
CA TYR A 383 -14.12 0.01 1.69
C TYR A 383 -13.49 0.72 0.49
N THR A 384 -12.17 0.86 0.45
CA THR A 384 -11.48 1.51 -0.66
C THR A 384 -11.13 0.56 -1.80
N GLY A 385 -11.02 -0.74 -1.52
CA GLY A 385 -10.54 -1.74 -2.47
C GLY A 385 -9.03 -1.68 -2.72
N PHE A 386 -8.26 -0.84 -1.98
CA PHE A 386 -6.81 -0.72 -2.12
C PHE A 386 -6.09 -1.54 -1.08
N HIS A 387 -5.01 -2.18 -1.50
CA HIS A 387 -4.13 -2.99 -0.66
C HIS A 387 -2.68 -2.56 -0.82
N ASN A 388 -1.89 -2.74 0.24
CA ASN A 388 -0.46 -2.43 0.24
C ASN A 388 -0.18 -0.97 -0.17
N VAL A 389 -0.87 -0.05 0.50
CA VAL A 389 -0.84 1.40 0.24
C VAL A 389 0.41 1.99 0.91
N TYR A 390 1.59 1.65 0.42
CA TYR A 390 2.87 2.14 0.92
C TYR A 390 3.97 2.05 -0.13
N ARG A 391 4.87 3.02 -0.12
CA ARG A 391 6.08 3.01 -0.94
C ARG A 391 7.13 2.07 -0.34
N PRO A 392 7.92 1.34 -1.13
CA PRO A 392 9.09 0.61 -0.63
C PRO A 392 10.08 1.51 0.10
N ILE A 393 10.83 0.92 1.05
CA ILE A 393 11.90 1.60 1.79
C ILE A 393 12.94 2.15 0.83
N GLN A 394 13.37 3.38 1.09
CA GLN A 394 14.38 4.09 0.34
C GLN A 394 15.73 4.10 1.07
N PRO A 395 16.85 4.13 0.33
CA PRO A 395 18.18 4.19 0.94
C PRO A 395 18.35 5.42 1.83
N LEU A 396 18.93 5.25 3.02
CA LEU A 396 19.23 6.36 3.92
C LEU A 396 20.31 7.28 3.33
N ASN A 397 21.22 6.73 2.52
CA ASN A 397 22.38 7.41 1.97
C ASN A 397 23.22 8.08 3.10
N ALA A 398 23.69 9.31 2.89
CA ALA A 398 24.49 10.06 3.86
C ALA A 398 23.65 10.75 4.98
N ARG A 399 22.35 10.49 5.06
CA ARG A 399 21.49 11.12 6.08
C ARG A 399 21.67 10.48 7.44
N THR A 400 21.51 11.30 8.48
CA THR A 400 21.47 10.86 9.87
C THR A 400 20.02 10.89 10.37
N VAL A 401 19.62 9.86 11.10
CA VAL A 401 18.38 9.85 11.87
C VAL A 401 18.69 10.26 13.29
N TYR A 402 18.01 11.28 13.75
CA TYR A 402 18.14 11.77 15.13
C TYR A 402 17.02 11.21 16.01
N THR A 403 17.25 11.18 17.32
CA THR A 403 16.24 10.77 18.30
C THR A 403 16.27 11.69 19.52
N THR A 404 15.10 11.85 20.15
CA THR A 404 15.00 12.42 21.49
C THR A 404 15.79 11.54 22.46
N ARG A 405 16.43 12.16 23.47
CA ARG A 405 17.05 11.38 24.55
C ARG A 405 15.98 10.56 25.28
N SER A 406 16.14 9.26 25.35
CA SER A 406 15.40 8.50 26.35
C SER A 406 15.90 8.90 27.74
N ALA A 407 14.97 9.09 28.67
CA ALA A 407 15.29 9.36 30.08
C ALA A 407 16.02 8.19 30.78
N SER A 408 16.43 7.14 30.07
CA SER A 408 17.04 5.91 30.56
C SER A 408 18.44 5.61 30.01
N CYS A 409 19.25 6.63 29.71
CA CYS A 409 20.70 6.44 29.78
C CYS A 409 21.15 6.67 31.23
N ILE A 410 20.81 5.76 32.13
CA ILE A 410 21.57 5.58 33.37
C ILE A 410 22.94 5.12 32.90
N SER A 411 23.92 6.03 32.99
CA SER A 411 25.33 5.69 32.85
C SER A 411 25.60 4.49 33.75
N ALA A 412 25.95 3.36 33.15
CA ALA A 412 26.53 2.27 33.91
C ALA A 412 27.75 2.85 34.64
N PRO A 413 27.86 2.63 35.96
CA PRO A 413 29.05 3.09 36.68
C PRO A 413 30.26 2.41 36.05
N VAL A 414 31.23 3.20 35.61
CA VAL A 414 32.55 2.70 35.21
C VAL A 414 33.14 2.07 36.47
N LEU A 415 33.04 0.76 36.61
CA LEU A 415 33.75 0.00 37.59
C LEU A 415 35.24 0.07 37.20
N LEU A 416 35.96 1.03 37.81
CA LEU A 416 37.41 1.02 37.86
C LEU A 416 37.82 -0.22 38.66
N TYR A 417 38.20 -1.28 37.99
CA TYR A 417 38.94 -2.39 38.62
C TYR A 417 40.36 -1.87 38.93
N PRO A 418 40.81 -1.89 40.19
CA PRO A 418 42.22 -1.64 40.50
C PRO A 418 43.03 -2.84 39.95
N LEU A 419 43.95 -2.54 39.05
CA LEU A 419 44.99 -3.46 38.63
C LEU A 419 45.87 -3.79 39.87
N LEU A 420 45.70 -4.96 40.48
CA LEU A 420 46.61 -5.53 41.45
C LEU A 420 47.83 -6.03 40.67
N VAL A 421 48.88 -5.25 40.63
CA VAL A 421 50.19 -5.70 40.15
C VAL A 421 50.86 -6.53 41.25
N CYS A 422 50.86 -7.84 41.16
CA CYS A 422 51.66 -8.72 41.96
C CYS A 422 53.10 -8.73 41.45
N PHE A 423 54.02 -8.11 42.16
CA PHE A 423 55.45 -8.32 41.98
C PHE A 423 55.84 -9.67 42.61
N CYS A 424 56.21 -10.65 41.80
CA CYS A 424 56.98 -11.80 42.27
C CYS A 424 58.45 -11.44 42.28
N SER A 425 59.02 -11.29 43.50
CA SER A 425 60.46 -11.27 43.71
C SER A 425 61.03 -12.70 43.62
N TYR A 426 61.86 -12.94 42.65
CA TYR A 426 62.75 -14.13 42.61
C TYR A 426 63.91 -13.88 43.58
N ASN A 427 64.07 -14.72 44.56
CA ASN A 427 65.33 -14.90 45.31
C ASN A 427 66.02 -16.13 44.76
N GLU A 428 67.25 -15.91 44.29
CA GLU A 428 68.24 -16.96 44.08
C GLU A 428 68.74 -17.50 45.42
N GLN A 429 68.72 -18.77 45.60
CA GLN A 429 69.82 -19.62 46.11
C GLN A 429 69.61 -21.03 45.65
#